data_ccfab1b9e5b2f7cefde9590154bf7bf4
#
_entry.id   ccfab1b9e5b2f7cefde9590154bf7bf4
#
_cell.length_a   1.000
_cell.length_b   1.000
_cell.length_c   1.000
_cell.angle_alpha   90.00
_cell.angle_beta   90.00
_cell.angle_gamma   90.00
#
_symmetry.space_group_name_H-M   'P 1'
#
loop_
_entity.id
_entity.type
_entity.pdbx_description
1 polymer ?
#
loop_
_entity_poly.entity_id
_entity_poly.type
_entity_poly.pdbx_seq_one_letter_code
_entity_poly.pdbx_strand_id
1 'polypeptide(L)'
;DGCPPWTLKANKIIHDKEKKRMNYLNAWLEVYDKPILYFPKFFHPDPSVKRQSGFLIPSFTSSKSLGNSFNIPYYKTISDSSDFTLMPRLFVNNKLLAQSEYRKIGKSYNHEMNFSILADSDNSNRSHFFSKTSKDLDLDFFEDSKLDINLEQVSNDSYLKTYKMRSPLIKSNNLLTSSIKFDGYEDGLIFSSEMTIYENLSKKNSDRYEYIIPSYSLTKQLDQKFNFNGNLAISSSGSLKQYDTNVSEKTNINDLVYNSNSYYTKNGLENNFNFIIKNV
;
A
#
# COMPACT_ATOMS: atom_id res chain seq x y z
N ASP A 1 -22.19 3.66 -32.28
CA ASP A 1 -22.67 2.68 -31.27
C ASP A 1 -22.31 1.27 -31.76
N GLY A 2 -21.08 0.84 -31.48
CA GLY A 2 -20.63 -0.51 -31.83
C GLY A 2 -21.18 -1.53 -30.84
N CYS A 3 -21.69 -2.67 -31.33
CA CYS A 3 -21.98 -3.82 -30.47
C CYS A 3 -20.74 -4.18 -29.62
N PRO A 4 -20.92 -4.53 -28.34
CA PRO A 4 -19.79 -4.94 -27.52
C PRO A 4 -19.07 -6.12 -28.17
N PRO A 5 -17.74 -6.18 -28.11
CA PRO A 5 -16.97 -7.24 -28.77
C PRO A 5 -17.25 -8.64 -28.21
N TRP A 6 -18.00 -8.72 -27.11
CA TRP A 6 -18.42 -9.98 -26.50
C TRP A 6 -19.87 -9.89 -26.01
N THR A 7 -20.55 -11.02 -26.06
CA THR A 7 -21.93 -11.18 -25.58
C THR A 7 -22.06 -12.49 -24.81
N LEU A 8 -23.00 -12.52 -23.86
CA LEU A 8 -23.37 -13.75 -23.16
C LEU A 8 -24.79 -14.13 -23.55
N LYS A 9 -24.93 -15.19 -24.35
CA LYS A 9 -26.24 -15.75 -24.74
C LYS A 9 -26.59 -16.92 -23.83
N ALA A 10 -27.83 -17.02 -23.36
CA ALA A 10 -28.28 -18.10 -22.51
C ALA A 10 -29.68 -18.55 -22.90
N ASN A 11 -29.98 -19.84 -22.73
CA ASN A 11 -31.30 -20.39 -23.01
C ASN A 11 -32.34 -19.90 -21.99
N LYS A 12 -31.89 -19.67 -20.76
CA LYS A 12 -32.77 -19.15 -19.68
C LYS A 12 -31.99 -18.23 -18.76
N ILE A 13 -32.61 -17.08 -18.44
CA ILE A 13 -32.09 -16.10 -17.49
C ILE A 13 -33.12 -15.96 -16.36
N ILE A 14 -32.67 -16.12 -15.11
CA ILE A 14 -33.52 -16.02 -13.92
C ILE A 14 -32.92 -14.96 -13.00
N HIS A 15 -33.67 -13.91 -12.72
CA HIS A 15 -33.32 -12.92 -11.73
C HIS A 15 -33.80 -13.40 -10.34
N ASP A 16 -32.87 -13.79 -9.50
CA ASP A 16 -33.12 -14.18 -8.11
C ASP A 16 -32.99 -12.92 -7.22
N LYS A 17 -34.13 -12.32 -6.89
CA LYS A 17 -34.19 -11.08 -6.12
C LYS A 17 -33.76 -11.26 -4.67
N GLU A 18 -34.00 -12.42 -4.07
CA GLU A 18 -33.60 -12.71 -2.69
C GLU A 18 -32.07 -12.81 -2.59
N LYS A 19 -31.46 -13.52 -3.51
CA LYS A 19 -29.99 -13.70 -3.57
C LYS A 19 -29.30 -12.59 -4.34
N LYS A 20 -30.05 -11.62 -4.85
CA LYS A 20 -29.56 -10.47 -5.64
C LYS A 20 -28.57 -10.91 -6.74
N ARG A 21 -28.98 -11.86 -7.56
CA ARG A 21 -28.13 -12.40 -8.62
C ARG A 21 -28.94 -12.78 -9.86
N MET A 22 -28.28 -12.68 -11.01
CA MET A 22 -28.76 -13.18 -12.28
C MET A 22 -28.19 -14.57 -12.53
N ASN A 23 -29.02 -15.58 -12.71
CA ASN A 23 -28.61 -16.95 -13.02
C ASN A 23 -28.89 -17.23 -14.49
N TYR A 24 -27.91 -17.80 -15.16
CA TYR A 24 -27.95 -18.18 -16.57
C TYR A 24 -27.86 -19.70 -16.69
N LEU A 25 -28.71 -20.28 -17.49
CA LEU A 25 -28.68 -21.71 -17.81
C LEU A 25 -28.30 -21.89 -19.27
N ASN A 26 -27.38 -22.80 -19.54
CA ASN A 26 -26.84 -23.09 -20.87
C ASN A 26 -26.37 -21.81 -21.57
N ALA A 27 -25.40 -21.12 -20.95
CA ALA A 27 -24.89 -19.85 -21.44
C ALA A 27 -23.65 -20.05 -22.33
N TRP A 28 -23.59 -19.30 -23.41
CA TRP A 28 -22.43 -19.21 -24.30
C TRP A 28 -21.83 -17.81 -24.22
N LEU A 29 -20.54 -17.75 -23.97
CA LEU A 29 -19.76 -16.54 -24.19
C LEU A 29 -19.37 -16.48 -25.66
N GLU A 30 -19.83 -15.45 -26.33
CA GLU A 30 -19.50 -15.18 -27.72
C GLU A 30 -18.57 -13.97 -27.82
N VAL A 31 -17.58 -14.06 -28.71
CA VAL A 31 -16.68 -12.96 -29.05
C VAL A 31 -16.76 -12.78 -30.57
N TYR A 32 -17.14 -11.56 -31.00
CA TYR A 32 -17.44 -11.28 -32.41
C TYR A 32 -18.40 -12.34 -33.04
N ASP A 33 -19.50 -12.61 -32.32
CA ASP A 33 -20.57 -13.57 -32.70
C ASP A 33 -20.10 -15.03 -32.84
N LYS A 34 -18.88 -15.36 -32.38
CA LYS A 34 -18.38 -16.72 -32.33
C LYS A 34 -18.46 -17.28 -30.92
N PRO A 35 -19.10 -18.45 -30.70
CA PRO A 35 -19.16 -19.07 -29.37
C PRO A 35 -17.76 -19.56 -28.97
N ILE A 36 -17.23 -19.05 -27.89
CA ILE A 36 -15.88 -19.35 -27.39
C ILE A 36 -15.94 -20.28 -26.18
N LEU A 37 -16.91 -20.04 -25.25
CA LEU A 37 -16.96 -20.77 -23.99
C LEU A 37 -18.39 -21.07 -23.59
N TYR A 38 -18.63 -22.32 -23.17
CA TYR A 38 -19.93 -22.82 -22.73
C TYR A 38 -19.96 -22.97 -21.22
N PHE A 39 -21.04 -22.44 -20.59
CA PHE A 39 -21.33 -22.54 -19.18
C PHE A 39 -22.69 -23.23 -18.98
N PRO A 40 -22.75 -24.46 -18.45
CA PRO A 40 -24.02 -25.12 -18.12
C PRO A 40 -24.85 -24.33 -17.15
N LYS A 41 -24.19 -23.74 -16.14
CA LYS A 41 -24.75 -22.80 -15.18
C LYS A 41 -23.73 -21.70 -14.95
N PHE A 42 -24.21 -20.46 -15.01
CA PHE A 42 -23.41 -19.28 -14.72
C PHE A 42 -24.27 -18.31 -13.91
N PHE A 43 -23.66 -17.56 -13.05
CA PHE A 43 -24.37 -16.45 -12.38
C PHE A 43 -23.44 -15.24 -12.23
N HIS A 44 -24.04 -14.08 -12.23
CA HIS A 44 -23.36 -12.86 -11.83
C HIS A 44 -24.24 -12.06 -10.85
N PRO A 45 -23.63 -11.23 -9.99
CA PRO A 45 -24.40 -10.40 -9.06
C PRO A 45 -25.32 -9.42 -9.80
N ASP A 46 -26.44 -9.09 -9.18
CA ASP A 46 -27.27 -7.97 -9.59
C ASP A 46 -26.45 -6.67 -9.50
N PRO A 47 -26.66 -5.69 -10.41
CA PRO A 47 -25.96 -4.40 -10.36
C PRO A 47 -26.10 -3.63 -9.04
N SER A 48 -27.13 -3.93 -8.24
CA SER A 48 -27.31 -3.34 -6.91
C SER A 48 -26.34 -3.88 -5.84
N VAL A 49 -25.65 -5.00 -6.12
CA VAL A 49 -24.74 -5.63 -5.19
C VAL A 49 -23.34 -5.04 -5.34
N LYS A 50 -22.90 -4.28 -4.32
CA LYS A 50 -21.58 -3.63 -4.34
C LYS A 50 -20.41 -4.62 -4.26
N ARG A 51 -20.58 -5.76 -3.56
CA ARG A 51 -19.50 -6.76 -3.34
C ARG A 51 -20.11 -8.16 -3.25
N GLN A 52 -19.64 -9.08 -4.09
CA GLN A 52 -20.06 -10.49 -4.05
C GLN A 52 -18.87 -11.41 -4.35
N SER A 53 -18.80 -12.52 -3.60
CA SER A 53 -17.81 -13.57 -3.85
C SER A 53 -18.06 -14.27 -5.18
N GLY A 54 -16.97 -14.56 -5.90
CA GLY A 54 -17.05 -15.25 -7.17
C GLY A 54 -15.72 -15.26 -7.92
N PHE A 55 -15.69 -15.99 -9.03
CA PHE A 55 -14.57 -15.97 -9.95
C PHE A 55 -14.52 -14.63 -10.68
N LEU A 56 -13.32 -14.08 -10.78
CA LEU A 56 -13.03 -12.92 -11.61
C LEU A 56 -12.66 -13.37 -13.03
N ILE A 57 -12.53 -12.40 -13.92
CA ILE A 57 -12.21 -12.68 -15.34
C ILE A 57 -10.87 -13.41 -15.43
N PRO A 58 -10.84 -14.63 -16.00
CA PRO A 58 -9.60 -15.35 -16.23
C PRO A 58 -8.69 -14.59 -17.19
N SER A 59 -7.39 -14.76 -17.03
CA SER A 59 -6.41 -14.18 -17.94
C SER A 59 -5.39 -15.21 -18.43
N PHE A 60 -5.00 -15.07 -19.68
CA PHE A 60 -3.93 -15.83 -20.30
C PHE A 60 -2.74 -14.92 -20.54
N THR A 61 -1.55 -15.39 -20.23
CA THR A 61 -0.31 -14.63 -20.44
C THR A 61 0.71 -15.54 -21.11
N SER A 62 1.31 -15.06 -22.20
CA SER A 62 2.45 -15.69 -22.86
C SER A 62 3.72 -14.91 -22.58
N SER A 63 4.79 -15.57 -22.20
CA SER A 63 6.09 -14.98 -21.90
C SER A 63 7.21 -15.82 -22.50
N LYS A 64 8.20 -15.18 -23.10
CA LYS A 64 9.38 -15.86 -23.65
C LYS A 64 10.19 -16.60 -22.56
N SER A 65 10.25 -16.04 -21.35
CA SER A 65 11.04 -16.60 -20.24
C SER A 65 10.29 -17.59 -19.36
N LEU A 66 8.97 -17.44 -19.21
CA LEU A 66 8.16 -18.27 -18.31
C LEU A 66 7.22 -19.23 -19.05
N GLY A 67 7.12 -19.10 -20.37
CA GLY A 67 6.13 -19.82 -21.16
C GLY A 67 4.72 -19.24 -21.01
N ASN A 68 3.76 -20.06 -21.36
CA ASN A 68 2.34 -19.74 -21.27
C ASN A 68 1.84 -19.97 -19.85
N SER A 69 0.95 -19.11 -19.38
CA SER A 69 0.31 -19.25 -18.08
C SER A 69 -1.16 -18.83 -18.13
N PHE A 70 -1.95 -19.47 -17.30
CA PHE A 70 -3.37 -19.23 -17.13
C PHE A 70 -3.66 -18.87 -15.67
N ASN A 71 -4.43 -17.79 -15.46
CA ASN A 71 -4.78 -17.28 -14.12
C ASN A 71 -6.30 -17.24 -13.98
N ILE A 72 -6.83 -17.81 -12.91
CA ILE A 72 -8.26 -17.83 -12.57
C ILE A 72 -8.44 -17.21 -11.19
N PRO A 73 -8.60 -15.89 -11.06
CA PRO A 73 -8.77 -15.27 -9.76
C PRO A 73 -10.12 -15.59 -9.15
N TYR A 74 -10.13 -15.78 -7.83
CA TYR A 74 -11.33 -15.92 -7.03
C TYR A 74 -11.38 -14.86 -5.93
N TYR A 75 -12.42 -14.05 -5.96
CA TYR A 75 -12.69 -13.02 -4.97
C TYR A 75 -13.66 -13.54 -3.91
N LYS A 76 -13.38 -13.31 -2.64
CA LYS A 76 -14.22 -13.68 -1.51
C LYS A 76 -14.46 -12.49 -0.59
N THR A 77 -15.71 -12.09 -0.44
CA THR A 77 -16.14 -11.23 0.67
C THR A 77 -16.14 -12.03 1.96
N ILE A 78 -15.40 -11.57 2.96
CA ILE A 78 -15.35 -12.18 4.29
C ILE A 78 -16.37 -11.49 5.19
N SER A 79 -16.41 -10.16 5.13
CA SER A 79 -17.37 -9.31 5.83
C SER A 79 -17.64 -8.04 5.03
N ASP A 80 -18.50 -7.15 5.53
CA ASP A 80 -18.75 -5.85 4.90
C ASP A 80 -17.50 -4.98 4.79
N SER A 81 -16.51 -5.24 5.64
CA SER A 81 -15.27 -4.46 5.74
C SER A 81 -14.01 -5.25 5.40
N SER A 82 -14.11 -6.51 4.99
CA SER A 82 -12.95 -7.33 4.66
C SER A 82 -13.19 -8.25 3.47
N ASP A 83 -12.16 -8.46 2.66
CA ASP A 83 -12.16 -9.35 1.51
C ASP A 83 -10.81 -10.04 1.32
N PHE A 84 -10.85 -11.05 0.49
CA PHE A 84 -9.71 -11.86 0.11
C PHE A 84 -9.79 -12.19 -1.37
N THR A 85 -8.69 -12.10 -2.08
CA THR A 85 -8.60 -12.51 -3.48
C THR A 85 -7.48 -13.52 -3.63
N LEU A 86 -7.78 -14.71 -4.14
CA LEU A 86 -6.80 -15.71 -4.52
C LEU A 86 -6.60 -15.66 -6.03
N MET A 87 -5.36 -15.59 -6.48
CA MET A 87 -4.98 -15.48 -7.89
C MET A 87 -4.00 -16.61 -8.26
N PRO A 88 -4.49 -17.85 -8.44
CA PRO A 88 -3.65 -18.98 -8.87
C PRO A 88 -3.26 -18.81 -10.34
N ARG A 89 -1.96 -18.85 -10.62
CA ARG A 89 -1.39 -18.84 -11.96
C ARG A 89 -0.71 -20.17 -12.23
N LEU A 90 -1.27 -20.89 -13.20
CA LEU A 90 -0.77 -22.18 -13.65
C LEU A 90 0.13 -21.96 -14.88
N PHE A 91 1.34 -22.47 -14.85
CA PHE A 91 2.27 -22.41 -15.96
C PHE A 91 2.31 -23.79 -16.68
N VAL A 92 2.48 -23.76 -18.00
CA VAL A 92 2.54 -24.98 -18.82
C VAL A 92 3.72 -25.89 -18.41
N ASN A 93 4.76 -25.35 -17.81
CA ASN A 93 5.93 -26.09 -17.30
C ASN A 93 5.76 -26.58 -15.85
N ASN A 94 4.54 -26.92 -15.43
CA ASN A 94 4.21 -27.50 -14.14
C ASN A 94 4.56 -26.63 -12.91
N LYS A 95 4.63 -25.31 -13.07
CA LYS A 95 4.78 -24.38 -11.96
C LYS A 95 3.43 -23.83 -11.55
N LEU A 96 3.21 -23.71 -10.26
CA LEU A 96 2.03 -23.05 -9.69
C LEU A 96 2.47 -21.84 -8.86
N LEU A 97 2.00 -20.68 -9.25
CA LEU A 97 2.13 -19.46 -8.46
C LEU A 97 0.77 -19.13 -7.83
N ALA A 98 0.66 -19.24 -6.53
CA ALA A 98 -0.51 -18.79 -5.78
C ALA A 98 -0.22 -17.41 -5.19
N GLN A 99 -0.83 -16.36 -5.73
CA GLN A 99 -0.81 -15.01 -5.17
C GLN A 99 -2.12 -14.74 -4.45
N SER A 100 -2.07 -14.05 -3.31
CA SER A 100 -3.25 -13.71 -2.52
C SER A 100 -3.18 -12.27 -2.05
N GLU A 101 -4.34 -11.64 -2.00
CA GLU A 101 -4.54 -10.29 -1.48
C GLU A 101 -5.61 -10.33 -0.40
N TYR A 102 -5.33 -9.74 0.75
CA TYR A 102 -6.28 -9.55 1.84
C TYR A 102 -6.39 -8.08 2.17
N ARG A 103 -7.63 -7.59 2.32
CA ARG A 103 -7.90 -6.21 2.70
C ARG A 103 -8.92 -6.17 3.82
N LYS A 104 -8.68 -5.29 4.77
CA LYS A 104 -9.61 -5.03 5.87
C LYS A 104 -9.59 -3.57 6.25
N ILE A 105 -10.77 -2.94 6.28
CA ILE A 105 -10.96 -1.56 6.70
C ILE A 105 -11.81 -1.58 7.95
N GLY A 106 -11.32 -0.97 9.02
CA GLY A 106 -12.05 -0.74 10.26
C GLY A 106 -12.36 0.74 10.45
N LYS A 107 -12.99 1.08 11.55
CA LYS A 107 -13.32 2.48 11.89
C LYS A 107 -12.05 3.32 12.10
N SER A 108 -11.03 2.72 12.71
CA SER A 108 -9.77 3.37 13.05
C SER A 108 -8.55 2.67 12.44
N TYR A 109 -8.74 1.74 11.50
CA TYR A 109 -7.60 1.08 10.88
C TYR A 109 -7.89 0.61 9.45
N ASN A 110 -6.84 0.59 8.64
CA ASN A 110 -6.80 0.01 7.30
C ASN A 110 -5.63 -0.98 7.22
N HIS A 111 -5.90 -2.17 6.71
CA HIS A 111 -4.89 -3.21 6.55
C HIS A 111 -5.00 -3.84 5.17
N GLU A 112 -3.88 -3.87 4.46
CA GLU A 112 -3.73 -4.53 3.17
C GLU A 112 -2.54 -5.49 3.25
N MET A 113 -2.71 -6.68 2.72
CA MET A 113 -1.67 -7.71 2.66
C MET A 113 -1.68 -8.36 1.28
N ASN A 114 -0.50 -8.53 0.71
CA ASN A 114 -0.30 -9.27 -0.53
C ASN A 114 0.82 -10.28 -0.31
N PHE A 115 0.56 -11.54 -0.58
CA PHE A 115 1.57 -12.57 -0.48
C PHE A 115 1.46 -13.56 -1.62
N SER A 116 2.55 -14.21 -1.93
CA SER A 116 2.55 -15.30 -2.89
C SER A 116 3.54 -16.37 -2.57
N ILE A 117 3.23 -17.57 -3.04
CA ILE A 117 4.12 -18.73 -2.99
C ILE A 117 4.17 -19.33 -4.39
N LEU A 118 5.38 -19.57 -4.87
CA LEU A 118 5.65 -20.34 -6.07
C LEU A 118 6.05 -21.76 -5.66
N ALA A 119 5.28 -22.74 -6.10
CA ALA A 119 5.66 -24.14 -6.09
C ALA A 119 6.31 -24.50 -7.44
N ASP A 120 7.57 -24.92 -7.39
CA ASP A 120 8.33 -25.37 -8.55
C ASP A 120 8.77 -26.82 -8.34
N SER A 121 8.81 -27.62 -9.41
CA SER A 121 9.30 -29.00 -9.37
C SER A 121 10.77 -29.12 -8.86
N ASP A 122 11.55 -28.07 -8.99
CA ASP A 122 12.96 -28.00 -8.59
C ASP A 122 13.18 -27.67 -7.11
N ASN A 123 12.16 -27.79 -6.25
CA ASN A 123 12.18 -27.52 -4.81
C ASN A 123 12.68 -26.12 -4.40
N SER A 124 12.79 -25.18 -5.31
CA SER A 124 13.08 -23.78 -4.99
C SER A 124 11.80 -23.01 -4.69
N ASN A 125 11.26 -23.16 -3.49
CA ASN A 125 10.12 -22.36 -3.05
C ASN A 125 10.50 -20.88 -3.04
N ARG A 126 9.74 -20.08 -3.74
CA ARG A 126 9.92 -18.63 -3.81
C ARG A 126 8.65 -17.96 -3.33
N SER A 127 8.81 -16.90 -2.58
CA SER A 127 7.67 -16.22 -1.97
C SER A 127 7.92 -14.72 -1.86
N HIS A 128 6.85 -13.96 -1.72
CA HIS A 128 6.88 -12.60 -1.19
C HIS A 128 5.79 -12.41 -0.14
N PHE A 129 6.03 -11.47 0.74
CA PHE A 129 5.07 -11.02 1.74
C PHE A 129 5.15 -9.49 1.84
N PHE A 130 4.05 -8.82 1.51
CA PHE A 130 3.92 -7.36 1.62
C PHE A 130 2.68 -7.06 2.47
N SER A 131 2.83 -6.15 3.39
CA SER A 131 1.73 -5.76 4.28
C SER A 131 1.83 -4.27 4.59
N LYS A 132 0.71 -3.59 4.53
CA LYS A 132 0.57 -2.20 4.95
C LYS A 132 -0.59 -2.08 5.92
N THR A 133 -0.29 -1.54 7.08
CA THR A 133 -1.28 -1.28 8.14
C THR A 133 -1.19 0.18 8.54
N SER A 134 -2.32 0.85 8.58
CA SER A 134 -2.48 2.19 9.10
C SER A 134 -3.54 2.16 10.19
N LYS A 135 -3.22 2.65 11.37
CA LYS A 135 -4.12 2.64 12.52
C LYS A 135 -4.10 3.99 13.21
N ASP A 136 -5.29 4.58 13.36
CA ASP A 136 -5.48 5.72 14.23
C ASP A 136 -5.46 5.20 15.66
N LEU A 137 -4.61 5.80 16.49
CA LEU A 137 -4.46 5.44 17.89
C LEU A 137 -5.26 6.46 18.72
N ASP A 138 -5.93 5.98 19.74
CA ASP A 138 -6.68 6.82 20.68
C ASP A 138 -5.83 6.95 21.95
N LEU A 139 -4.79 7.78 21.87
CA LEU A 139 -3.86 8.01 22.96
C LEU A 139 -4.25 9.30 23.68
N ASP A 140 -4.47 9.22 24.99
CA ASP A 140 -4.85 10.38 25.82
C ASP A 140 -3.86 11.57 25.77
N PHE A 141 -2.67 11.35 25.23
CA PHE A 141 -1.59 12.32 25.14
C PHE A 141 -1.61 13.16 23.86
N PHE A 142 -2.38 12.74 22.86
CA PHE A 142 -2.49 13.40 21.57
C PHE A 142 -3.96 13.56 21.18
N GLU A 143 -4.32 14.69 20.60
CA GLU A 143 -5.61 14.88 19.95
C GLU A 143 -5.80 13.92 18.77
N ASP A 144 -4.73 13.76 17.99
CA ASP A 144 -4.64 12.80 16.90
C ASP A 144 -3.33 12.02 16.95
N SER A 145 -3.41 10.72 16.82
CA SER A 145 -2.22 9.87 16.76
C SER A 145 -2.41 8.73 15.78
N LYS A 146 -1.35 8.41 15.04
CA LYS A 146 -1.39 7.43 13.96
C LYS A 146 -0.15 6.56 13.95
N LEU A 147 -0.37 5.26 13.71
CA LEU A 147 0.68 4.27 13.49
C LEU A 147 0.56 3.69 12.08
N ASP A 148 1.60 3.85 11.28
CA ASP A 148 1.74 3.24 9.97
C ASP A 148 2.84 2.17 10.02
N ILE A 149 2.52 0.96 9.58
CA ILE A 149 3.45 -0.17 9.48
C ILE A 149 3.46 -0.63 8.03
N ASN A 150 4.63 -0.70 7.43
CA ASN A 150 4.86 -1.24 6.10
C ASN A 150 5.92 -2.34 6.17
N LEU A 151 5.61 -3.53 5.66
CA LEU A 151 6.51 -4.67 5.63
C LEU A 151 6.61 -5.18 4.20
N GLU A 152 7.83 -5.29 3.70
CA GLU A 152 8.11 -5.79 2.36
C GLU A 152 9.23 -6.83 2.43
N GLN A 153 8.94 -8.06 2.02
CA GLN A 153 9.88 -9.16 2.03
C GLN A 153 9.75 -10.04 0.79
N VAL A 154 10.89 -10.47 0.27
CA VAL A 154 10.97 -11.46 -0.81
C VAL A 154 12.00 -12.53 -0.48
N SER A 155 11.76 -13.75 -0.90
CA SER A 155 12.70 -14.86 -0.70
C SER A 155 13.82 -14.91 -1.75
N ASN A 156 13.68 -14.15 -2.85
CA ASN A 156 14.65 -14.16 -3.96
C ASN A 156 14.65 -12.82 -4.70
N ASP A 157 15.82 -12.30 -5.00
CA ASP A 157 16.06 -10.96 -5.56
C ASP A 157 15.37 -10.68 -6.91
N SER A 158 15.21 -11.71 -7.72
CA SER A 158 14.60 -11.59 -9.05
C SER A 158 13.12 -11.96 -9.07
N TYR A 159 12.53 -12.40 -7.95
CA TYR A 159 11.20 -12.99 -7.91
C TYR A 159 10.12 -12.06 -8.46
N LEU A 160 10.04 -10.83 -7.96
CA LEU A 160 9.02 -9.86 -8.38
C LEU A 160 9.09 -9.55 -9.89
N LYS A 161 10.31 -9.37 -10.40
CA LYS A 161 10.57 -9.10 -11.82
C LYS A 161 10.26 -10.29 -12.70
N THR A 162 10.77 -11.47 -12.32
CA THR A 162 10.65 -12.69 -13.13
C THR A 162 9.18 -13.04 -13.31
N TYR A 163 8.39 -13.03 -12.24
CA TYR A 163 6.99 -13.43 -12.31
C TYR A 163 6.03 -12.27 -12.60
N LYS A 164 6.58 -11.04 -12.80
CA LYS A 164 5.80 -9.83 -13.09
C LYS A 164 4.65 -9.66 -12.10
N MET A 165 5.00 -9.73 -10.82
CA MET A 165 4.04 -9.61 -9.74
C MET A 165 3.34 -8.25 -9.80
N ARG A 166 2.02 -8.25 -9.59
CA ARG A 166 1.20 -7.04 -9.60
C ARG A 166 0.42 -6.96 -8.30
N SER A 167 0.57 -5.86 -7.60
CA SER A 167 -0.20 -5.51 -6.41
C SER A 167 -0.10 -4.01 -6.18
N PRO A 168 -1.12 -3.38 -5.59
CA PRO A 168 -1.04 -1.98 -5.15
C PRO A 168 0.09 -1.72 -4.14
N LEU A 169 0.51 -2.76 -3.40
CA LEU A 169 1.60 -2.68 -2.43
C LEU A 169 2.99 -2.73 -3.06
N ILE A 170 3.14 -3.28 -4.27
CA ILE A 170 4.43 -3.40 -4.95
C ILE A 170 4.77 -2.08 -5.65
N LYS A 171 5.57 -1.24 -5.01
CA LYS A 171 6.00 0.05 -5.57
C LYS A 171 7.28 -0.07 -6.40
N SER A 172 8.16 -0.98 -6.02
CA SER A 172 9.43 -1.23 -6.69
C SER A 172 9.70 -2.73 -6.78
N ASN A 173 10.37 -3.14 -7.86
CA ASN A 173 10.83 -4.52 -8.01
C ASN A 173 12.29 -4.72 -7.58
N ASN A 174 12.97 -3.65 -7.15
CA ASN A 174 14.39 -3.67 -6.80
C ASN A 174 14.69 -3.14 -5.42
N LEU A 175 13.87 -2.24 -4.91
CA LEU A 175 14.04 -1.62 -3.61
C LEU A 175 12.83 -1.98 -2.75
N LEU A 176 13.04 -2.71 -1.68
CA LEU A 176 12.04 -2.98 -0.66
C LEU A 176 12.19 -1.95 0.46
N THR A 177 11.06 -1.56 1.02
CA THR A 177 11.01 -0.59 2.12
C THR A 177 10.12 -1.14 3.22
N SER A 178 10.72 -1.46 4.36
CA SER A 178 9.96 -1.81 5.57
C SER A 178 10.08 -0.68 6.58
N SER A 179 8.95 -0.22 7.12
CA SER A 179 8.97 0.88 8.07
C SER A 179 7.88 0.76 9.15
N ILE A 180 8.15 1.38 10.29
CA ILE A 180 7.19 1.66 11.35
C ILE A 180 7.25 3.14 11.61
N LYS A 181 6.14 3.84 11.41
CA LYS A 181 6.03 5.28 11.59
C LYS A 181 4.93 5.60 12.58
N PHE A 182 5.24 6.48 13.51
CA PHE A 182 4.29 7.08 14.44
C PHE A 182 4.21 8.57 14.19
N ASP A 183 3.01 9.11 14.08
CA ASP A 183 2.70 10.52 14.02
C ASP A 183 1.78 10.88 15.18
N GLY A 184 2.03 11.98 15.85
CA GLY A 184 1.21 12.52 16.94
C GLY A 184 1.04 14.02 16.82
N TYR A 185 -0.18 14.50 17.08
CA TYR A 185 -0.55 15.91 17.09
C TYR A 185 -1.23 16.24 18.41
N GLU A 186 -0.84 17.33 19.01
CA GLU A 186 -1.44 17.92 20.21
C GLU A 186 -1.22 19.41 20.18
N ASP A 187 -2.24 20.24 20.37
CA ASP A 187 -2.24 21.72 20.42
C ASP A 187 -0.87 22.39 20.14
N GLY A 188 -0.56 22.59 18.85
CA GLY A 188 0.71 23.16 18.38
C GLY A 188 1.94 22.25 18.52
N LEU A 189 1.81 21.01 18.99
CA LEU A 189 2.85 19.99 18.99
C LEU A 189 2.63 19.03 17.81
N ILE A 190 3.64 18.89 16.96
CA ILE A 190 3.70 17.89 15.90
C ILE A 190 4.90 17.01 16.18
N PHE A 191 4.65 15.73 16.35
CA PHE A 191 5.70 14.74 16.55
C PHE A 191 5.59 13.65 15.49
N SER A 192 6.71 13.29 14.90
CA SER A 192 6.82 12.14 13.99
C SER A 192 8.07 11.35 14.32
N SER A 193 7.96 10.04 14.39
CA SER A 193 9.11 9.15 14.52
C SER A 193 8.97 7.97 13.58
N GLU A 194 10.05 7.60 12.90
CA GLU A 194 10.06 6.52 11.92
C GLU A 194 11.32 5.66 12.06
N MET A 195 11.14 4.37 11.90
CA MET A 195 12.20 3.38 11.72
C MET A 195 12.02 2.77 10.34
N THR A 196 13.05 2.89 9.49
CA THR A 196 12.97 2.43 8.10
C THR A 196 14.17 1.56 7.75
N ILE A 197 13.89 0.46 7.06
CA ILE A 197 14.87 -0.45 6.48
C ILE A 197 14.65 -0.48 4.97
N TYR A 198 15.68 -0.13 4.24
CA TYR A 198 15.72 -0.27 2.79
C TYR A 198 16.54 -1.50 2.42
N GLU A 199 16.03 -2.34 1.54
CA GLU A 199 16.71 -3.49 0.99
C GLU A 199 16.80 -3.38 -0.53
N ASN A 200 18.03 -3.23 -1.06
CA ASN A 200 18.27 -3.14 -2.49
C ASN A 200 18.60 -4.53 -3.06
N LEU A 201 17.63 -5.12 -3.77
CA LEU A 201 17.74 -6.46 -4.35
C LEU A 201 18.80 -6.58 -5.47
N SER A 202 19.34 -5.46 -5.95
CA SER A 202 20.40 -5.46 -6.97
C SER A 202 21.81 -5.45 -6.35
N LYS A 203 21.92 -5.19 -5.05
CA LYS A 203 23.18 -5.18 -4.31
C LYS A 203 23.37 -6.47 -3.52
N LYS A 204 24.60 -6.73 -3.11
CA LYS A 204 25.00 -7.92 -2.33
C LYS A 204 25.64 -7.50 -1.03
N ASN A 205 25.68 -8.43 -0.07
CA ASN A 205 26.33 -8.26 1.24
C ASN A 205 25.72 -7.10 2.05
N SER A 206 26.55 -6.43 2.85
CA SER A 206 26.15 -5.31 3.71
C SER A 206 25.62 -4.10 2.96
N ASP A 207 26.08 -3.86 1.73
CA ASP A 207 25.64 -2.75 0.90
C ASP A 207 24.18 -2.90 0.41
N ARG A 208 23.59 -4.07 0.61
CA ARG A 208 22.20 -4.37 0.31
C ARG A 208 21.25 -3.60 1.19
N TYR A 209 21.61 -3.37 2.45
CA TYR A 209 20.74 -2.81 3.46
C TYR A 209 21.16 -1.40 3.85
N GLU A 210 20.16 -0.54 4.00
CA GLU A 210 20.28 0.77 4.61
C GLU A 210 19.25 0.86 5.74
N TYR A 211 19.70 1.23 6.94
CA TYR A 211 18.90 1.36 8.13
C TYR A 211 18.83 2.83 8.54
N ILE A 212 17.62 3.35 8.78
CA ILE A 212 17.40 4.65 9.41
C ILE A 212 16.61 4.38 10.69
N ILE A 213 17.30 4.27 11.83
CA ILE A 213 16.71 3.79 13.07
C ILE A 213 17.33 4.52 14.27
N PRO A 214 16.60 5.41 14.94
CA PRO A 214 15.37 6.05 14.51
C PRO A 214 15.62 7.28 13.62
N SER A 215 14.58 7.77 12.97
CA SER A 215 14.46 9.17 12.60
C SER A 215 13.32 9.80 13.39
N TYR A 216 13.42 11.08 13.73
CA TYR A 216 12.36 11.81 14.41
C TYR A 216 12.31 13.27 13.98
N SER A 217 11.13 13.84 14.06
CA SER A 217 10.91 15.29 14.00
C SER A 217 9.88 15.71 15.05
N LEU A 218 10.17 16.80 15.72
CA LEU A 218 9.31 17.41 16.71
C LEU A 218 9.26 18.91 16.44
N THR A 219 8.06 19.46 16.39
CA THR A 219 7.84 20.90 16.30
C THR A 219 6.80 21.29 17.36
N LYS A 220 7.13 22.24 18.21
CA LYS A 220 6.19 22.79 19.19
C LYS A 220 6.10 24.30 19.01
N GLN A 221 4.89 24.79 18.81
CA GLN A 221 4.60 26.21 18.96
C GLN A 221 4.43 26.51 20.44
N LEU A 222 5.18 27.52 20.90
CA LEU A 222 5.08 27.95 22.28
C LEU A 222 3.98 28.99 22.40
N ASP A 223 3.00 28.69 23.24
CA ASP A 223 1.85 29.58 23.49
C ASP A 223 2.28 30.99 23.89
N GLN A 224 1.48 31.95 23.49
CA GLN A 224 1.65 33.37 23.76
C GLN A 224 1.58 33.76 25.25
N LYS A 225 1.65 32.79 26.16
CA LYS A 225 1.71 33.08 27.64
C LYS A 225 2.84 34.03 28.04
N PHE A 226 3.81 34.23 27.15
CA PHE A 226 4.95 35.09 27.39
C PHE A 226 4.81 36.51 26.82
N ASN A 227 3.64 36.96 26.41
CA ASN A 227 3.44 38.34 25.89
C ASN A 227 4.39 38.74 24.73
N PHE A 228 4.89 37.76 23.96
CA PHE A 228 5.66 38.04 22.75
C PHE A 228 4.72 38.50 21.64
N ASN A 229 5.04 39.62 21.02
CA ASN A 229 4.31 40.13 19.87
C ASN A 229 4.68 39.31 18.60
N GLY A 230 4.40 38.02 18.60
CA GLY A 230 4.77 37.11 17.53
C GLY A 230 4.61 35.64 17.91
N ASN A 231 5.04 34.78 17.04
CA ASN A 231 5.01 33.30 17.19
C ASN A 231 6.42 32.78 17.49
N LEU A 232 6.56 32.01 18.54
CA LEU A 232 7.79 31.31 18.89
C LEU A 232 7.59 29.83 18.69
N ALA A 233 8.46 29.17 17.91
CA ALA A 233 8.45 27.76 17.67
C ALA A 233 9.81 27.12 17.97
N ILE A 234 9.79 25.93 18.52
CA ILE A 234 10.97 25.08 18.68
C ILE A 234 10.78 23.89 17.76
N SER A 235 11.79 23.55 16.96
CA SER A 235 11.83 22.31 16.22
C SER A 235 13.11 21.53 16.51
N SER A 236 12.97 20.22 16.57
CA SER A 236 14.07 19.28 16.75
C SER A 236 13.88 18.13 15.80
N SER A 237 14.92 17.78 15.05
CA SER A 237 14.90 16.62 14.17
C SER A 237 16.23 15.91 14.21
N GLY A 238 16.20 14.59 14.00
CA GLY A 238 17.42 13.82 13.99
C GLY A 238 17.22 12.44 13.38
N SER A 239 18.33 11.82 13.02
CA SER A 239 18.34 10.46 12.52
C SER A 239 19.65 9.75 12.81
N LEU A 240 19.57 8.43 12.97
CA LEU A 240 20.71 7.53 12.95
C LEU A 240 20.60 6.66 11.70
N LYS A 241 21.52 6.85 10.77
CA LYS A 241 21.58 6.13 9.51
C LYS A 241 22.79 5.20 9.50
N GLN A 242 22.59 3.96 9.07
CA GLN A 242 23.65 2.99 8.82
C GLN A 242 23.48 2.46 7.40
N TYR A 243 24.55 2.53 6.61
CA TYR A 243 24.55 2.13 5.20
C TYR A 243 25.95 1.75 4.78
N ASP A 244 26.09 1.22 3.60
CA ASP A 244 27.35 0.76 3.01
C ASP A 244 28.31 0.18 4.07
N THR A 245 28.96 -0.82 3.91
CA THR A 245 29.82 -1.55 4.86
C THR A 245 30.29 -0.74 6.10
N ASN A 246 29.46 -0.68 7.14
CA ASN A 246 29.73 -0.03 8.45
C ASN A 246 29.84 1.50 8.45
N VAL A 247 29.24 2.20 7.49
CA VAL A 247 29.14 3.65 7.55
C VAL A 247 27.96 4.04 8.45
N SER A 248 28.21 4.87 9.46
CA SER A 248 27.19 5.39 10.36
C SER A 248 27.19 6.91 10.30
N GLU A 249 26.01 7.48 10.14
CA GLU A 249 25.77 8.91 10.13
C GLU A 249 24.72 9.25 11.20
N LYS A 250 25.03 10.22 12.04
CA LYS A 250 24.12 10.72 13.07
C LYS A 250 23.90 12.21 12.84
N THR A 251 22.63 12.59 12.70
CA THR A 251 22.22 13.98 12.56
C THR A 251 21.35 14.39 13.74
N ASN A 252 21.49 15.63 14.21
CA ASN A 252 20.62 16.24 15.19
C ASN A 252 20.59 17.74 14.93
N ILE A 253 19.41 18.26 14.58
CA ILE A 253 19.20 19.67 14.25
C ILE A 253 18.16 20.22 15.21
N ASN A 254 18.49 21.32 15.88
CA ASN A 254 17.58 22.01 16.79
C ASN A 254 17.48 23.48 16.39
N ASP A 255 16.27 23.92 16.12
CA ASP A 255 15.98 25.28 15.70
C ASP A 255 15.02 25.95 16.68
N LEU A 256 15.30 27.20 17.01
CA LEU A 256 14.39 28.11 17.66
C LEU A 256 14.06 29.23 16.68
N VAL A 257 12.79 29.36 16.35
CA VAL A 257 12.30 30.33 15.35
C VAL A 257 11.30 31.26 15.99
N TYR A 258 11.61 32.56 15.97
CA TYR A 258 10.69 33.61 16.39
C TYR A 258 10.29 34.47 15.18
N ASN A 259 8.98 34.58 14.92
CA ASN A 259 8.40 35.46 13.89
C ASN A 259 7.57 36.54 14.62
N SER A 260 7.98 37.79 14.54
CA SER A 260 7.18 38.89 15.08
C SER A 260 5.87 39.08 14.31
N ASN A 261 4.85 39.61 14.97
CA ASN A 261 3.71 40.18 14.26
C ASN A 261 4.14 41.37 13.39
N SER A 262 3.42 41.64 12.34
CA SER A 262 3.66 42.83 11.51
C SER A 262 3.38 44.11 12.31
N TYR A 263 4.32 45.03 12.27
CA TYR A 263 4.19 46.34 12.85
C TYR A 263 4.12 47.40 11.76
N TYR A 264 3.05 48.18 11.75
CA TYR A 264 2.85 49.26 10.78
C TYR A 264 3.27 50.61 11.38
N THR A 265 4.18 51.28 10.71
CA THR A 265 4.56 52.69 11.07
C THR A 265 3.48 53.65 10.64
N LYS A 266 3.49 54.87 11.23
CA LYS A 266 2.59 55.95 10.83
C LYS A 266 2.69 56.33 9.36
N ASN A 267 3.80 56.02 8.72
CA ASN A 267 4.07 56.26 7.27
C ASN A 267 3.65 55.12 6.37
N GLY A 268 2.95 54.10 6.89
CA GLY A 268 2.45 52.95 6.12
C GLY A 268 3.51 51.88 5.84
N LEU A 269 4.68 51.94 6.47
CA LEU A 269 5.69 50.89 6.34
C LEU A 269 5.31 49.69 7.23
N GLU A 270 5.27 48.52 6.64
CA GLU A 270 5.13 47.25 7.34
C GLU A 270 6.52 46.72 7.74
N ASN A 271 6.68 46.37 9.02
CA ASN A 271 7.90 45.75 9.52
C ASN A 271 7.56 44.44 10.20
N ASN A 272 8.31 43.40 9.89
CA ASN A 272 8.32 42.14 10.64
C ASN A 272 9.77 41.72 10.89
N PHE A 273 9.97 40.97 11.96
CA PHE A 273 11.29 40.49 12.36
C PHE A 273 11.21 38.96 12.46
N ASN A 274 12.19 38.30 11.83
CA ASN A 274 12.39 36.87 11.95
C ASN A 274 13.75 36.63 12.60
N PHE A 275 13.72 35.86 13.68
CA PHE A 275 14.93 35.49 14.42
C PHE A 275 15.02 33.98 14.46
N ILE A 276 16.17 33.44 14.04
CA ILE A 276 16.39 31.97 13.94
C ILE A 276 17.71 31.64 14.63
N ILE A 277 17.66 30.78 15.63
CA ILE A 277 18.83 30.11 16.21
C ILE A 277 18.83 28.68 15.68
N LYS A 278 19.92 28.28 15.07
CA LYS A 278 20.12 26.92 14.57
C LYS A 278 21.29 26.26 15.23
N ASN A 279 21.12 24.99 15.60
CA ASN A 279 22.18 24.11 16.03
C ASN A 279 22.12 22.81 15.20
N VAL A 280 23.23 22.47 14.54
CA VAL A 280 23.39 21.29 13.69
C VAL A 280 24.46 20.39 14.24
#